data_62849d54e75908ec3edeab6153790b4f
#
_entry.id   62849d54e75908ec3edeab6153790b4f
#
_cell.length_a   1.000
_cell.length_b   1.000
_cell.length_c   1.000
_cell.angle_alpha   90.00
_cell.angle_beta   90.00
_cell.angle_gamma   90.00
#
_symmetry.space_group_name_H-M   'P 1'
#
loop_
_entity.id
_entity.type
_entity.pdbx_description
1 polymer ?
#
loop_
_entity_poly.entity_id
_entity_poly.type
_entity_poly.pdbx_seq_one_letter_code
_entity_poly.pdbx_strand_id
1 'polypeptide(L)' 'MTKQVRLTKAQREALKAYRFAERQEDRYLGSVFVTPMGQREYEAKTQAAYEACKRLGMGIEHGL' A
#
# COMPACT_ATOMS: atom_id res chain seq x y z
N MET A 1 14.33 1.19 -23.31
CA MET A 1 12.93 1.62 -23.18
C MET A 1 12.22 0.77 -22.20
N THR A 2 11.73 1.37 -21.13
CA THR A 2 10.95 0.65 -20.13
C THR A 2 9.53 0.45 -20.65
N LYS A 3 9.11 -0.79 -20.77
CA LYS A 3 7.72 -1.10 -21.09
C LYS A 3 6.84 -0.65 -19.94
N GLN A 4 5.93 0.25 -20.22
CA GLN A 4 4.91 0.60 -19.25
C GLN A 4 3.92 -0.54 -19.14
N VAL A 5 3.78 -1.06 -17.92
CA VAL A 5 2.80 -2.09 -17.63
C VAL A 5 1.45 -1.40 -17.45
N ARG A 6 0.47 -1.80 -18.27
CA ARG A 6 -0.89 -1.28 -18.17
C ARG A 6 -1.60 -1.91 -16.99
N LEU A 7 -2.10 -1.05 -16.12
CA LEU A 7 -2.89 -1.49 -14.97
C LEU A 7 -4.37 -1.51 -15.33
N THR A 8 -5.06 -2.53 -14.89
CA THR A 8 -6.52 -2.55 -14.96
C THR A 8 -7.09 -1.53 -13.96
N LYS A 9 -8.37 -1.22 -14.10
CA LYS A 9 -9.02 -0.31 -13.16
C LYS A 9 -8.91 -0.83 -11.72
N ALA A 10 -9.15 -2.13 -11.52
CA ALA A 10 -9.05 -2.75 -10.21
C ALA A 10 -7.63 -2.67 -9.65
N GLN A 11 -6.62 -2.90 -10.49
CA GLN A 11 -5.21 -2.81 -10.07
C GLN A 11 -4.83 -1.37 -9.70
N ARG A 12 -5.29 -0.39 -10.48
CA ARG A 12 -5.02 1.02 -10.17
C ARG A 12 -5.63 1.43 -8.84
N GLU A 13 -6.85 1.01 -8.58
CA GLU A 13 -7.53 1.31 -7.32
C GLU A 13 -6.83 0.65 -6.15
N ALA A 14 -6.42 -0.61 -6.31
CA ALA A 14 -5.69 -1.34 -5.27
C ALA A 14 -4.33 -0.68 -4.98
N LEU A 15 -3.61 -0.28 -6.02
CA LEU A 15 -2.32 0.39 -5.86
C LEU A 15 -2.48 1.74 -5.17
N LYS A 16 -3.51 2.48 -5.55
CA LYS A 16 -3.81 3.77 -4.91
C LYS A 16 -4.11 3.60 -3.43
N ALA A 17 -4.91 2.58 -3.09
CA ALA A 17 -5.23 2.27 -1.70
C ALA A 17 -3.98 1.87 -0.91
N TYR A 18 -3.10 1.07 -1.51
CA TYR A 18 -1.86 0.66 -0.88
C TYR A 18 -0.94 1.86 -0.61
N ARG A 19 -0.77 2.73 -1.59
CA ARG A 19 0.05 3.93 -1.43
C ARG A 19 -0.52 4.88 -0.40
N PHE A 20 -1.84 4.99 -0.35
CA PHE A 20 -2.51 5.78 0.68
C PHE A 20 -2.24 5.20 2.07
N ALA A 21 -2.36 3.88 2.23
CA ALA A 21 -2.10 3.21 3.50
C ALA A 21 -0.65 3.41 3.95
N GLU A 22 0.32 3.26 3.03
CA GLU A 22 1.73 3.52 3.33
C GLU A 22 1.96 4.95 3.81
N ARG A 23 1.34 5.91 3.14
CA ARG A 23 1.50 7.33 3.49
C ARG A 23 0.92 7.62 4.86
N GLN A 24 -0.22 7.03 5.18
CA GLN A 24 -0.84 7.18 6.50
C GLN A 24 0.02 6.56 7.59
N GLU A 25 0.59 5.39 7.32
CA GLU A 25 1.50 4.73 8.24
C GLU A 25 2.73 5.58 8.51
N ASP A 26 3.36 6.11 7.45
CA ASP A 26 4.54 6.97 7.60
C ASP A 26 4.22 8.22 8.42
N ARG A 27 3.08 8.83 8.16
CA ARG A 27 2.64 9.99 8.94
C ARG A 27 2.47 9.66 10.40
N TYR A 28 1.85 8.52 10.66
CA TYR A 28 1.61 8.09 12.04
C TYR A 28 2.92 7.81 12.76
N LEU A 29 3.84 7.10 12.11
CA LEU A 29 5.15 6.76 12.71
C LEU A 29 6.01 8.01 12.96
N GLY A 30 5.79 9.08 12.19
CA GLY A 30 6.47 10.35 12.41
C GLY A 30 5.82 11.24 13.46
N SER A 31 4.69 10.81 14.02
CA SER A 31 3.96 11.60 15.00
C SER A 31 4.49 11.34 16.41
N VAL A 32 4.26 12.29 17.33
CA VAL A 32 4.67 12.15 18.73
C VAL A 32 3.71 11.26 19.53
N PHE A 33 2.60 10.86 18.92
CA PHE A 33 1.56 10.07 19.58
C PHE A 33 1.55 8.60 19.15
N VAL A 34 2.70 8.09 18.71
CA VAL A 34 2.80 6.69 18.27
C VAL A 34 2.65 5.76 19.48
N THR A 35 1.71 4.82 19.36
CA THR A 35 1.51 3.75 20.35
C THR A 35 1.73 2.41 19.68
N PRO A 36 2.12 1.35 20.42
CA PRO A 36 2.28 0.02 19.82
C PRO A 36 0.98 -0.50 19.19
N MET A 37 -0.16 -0.22 19.81
CA MET A 37 -1.46 -0.63 19.29
C MET A 37 -1.80 0.09 17.99
N GLY A 38 -1.62 1.41 17.94
CA GLY A 38 -1.85 2.18 16.72
C GLY A 38 -0.92 1.78 15.60
N GLN A 39 0.34 1.50 15.91
CA GLN A 39 1.31 1.03 14.93
C GLN A 39 0.86 -0.28 14.30
N ARG A 40 0.39 -1.23 15.09
CA ARG A 40 -0.13 -2.50 14.59
C ARG A 40 -1.34 -2.32 13.69
N GLU A 41 -2.22 -1.39 14.03
CA GLU A 41 -3.40 -1.10 13.22
C GLU A 41 -3.02 -0.57 11.85
N TYR A 42 -2.07 0.37 11.79
CA TYR A 42 -1.60 0.93 10.52
C TYR A 42 -0.85 -0.12 9.71
N GLU A 43 -0.01 -0.92 10.34
CA GLU A 43 0.69 -2.01 9.67
C GLU A 43 -0.29 -3.02 9.07
N ALA A 44 -1.34 -3.36 9.81
CA ALA A 44 -2.36 -4.29 9.34
C ALA A 44 -3.10 -3.74 8.12
N LYS A 45 -3.42 -2.45 8.12
CA LYS A 45 -4.07 -1.80 6.98
C LYS A 45 -3.18 -1.81 5.74
N THR A 46 -1.91 -1.48 5.92
CA THR A 46 -0.94 -1.48 4.83
C THR A 46 -0.75 -2.89 4.28
N GLN A 47 -0.63 -3.87 5.16
CA GLN A 47 -0.47 -5.27 4.78
C GLN A 47 -1.69 -5.78 4.02
N ALA A 48 -2.89 -5.46 4.47
CA ALA A 48 -4.12 -5.86 3.80
C ALA A 48 -4.20 -5.26 2.39
N ALA A 49 -3.83 -3.99 2.24
CA ALA A 49 -3.80 -3.33 0.93
C ALA A 49 -2.75 -3.97 0.01
N TYR A 50 -1.57 -4.30 0.56
CA TYR A 50 -0.53 -4.98 -0.19
C TYR A 50 -1.00 -6.35 -0.69
N GLU A 51 -1.63 -7.13 0.18
CA GLU A 51 -2.15 -8.44 -0.18
C GLU A 51 -3.24 -8.35 -1.25
N ALA A 52 -4.09 -7.32 -1.19
CA ALA A 52 -5.09 -7.08 -2.21
C ALA A 52 -4.44 -6.86 -3.58
N CYS A 53 -3.33 -6.10 -3.62
CA CYS A 53 -2.57 -5.90 -4.84
C CYS A 53 -1.98 -7.23 -5.35
N LYS A 54 -1.42 -8.03 -4.45
CA LYS A 54 -0.83 -9.33 -4.83
C LYS A 54 -1.89 -10.27 -5.39
N ARG A 55 -3.11 -10.25 -4.85
CA ARG A 55 -4.20 -11.06 -5.37
C ARG A 55 -4.58 -10.70 -6.80
N LEU A 56 -4.34 -9.45 -7.17
CA LEU A 56 -4.60 -8.97 -8.54
C LEU A 56 -3.41 -9.22 -9.47
N GLY A 57 -2.42 -9.99 -9.02
CA GLY A 57 -1.26 -10.34 -9.82
C GLY A 57 -0.23 -9.23 -9.96
N MET A 58 -0.27 -8.24 -9.09
CA MET A 58 0.67 -7.12 -9.14
C MET A 58 2.02 -7.49 -8.53
N GLY A 59 3.08 -6.92 -9.08
CA GLY A 59 4.43 -7.13 -8.62
C GLY A 59 5.25 -5.85 -8.72
N ILE A 60 6.57 -5.99 -8.68
CA ILE A 60 7.51 -4.86 -8.74
C ILE A 60 7.29 -4.03 -10.00
N GLU A 61 7.00 -4.68 -11.12
CA GLU A 61 6.77 -4.02 -12.41
C GLU A 61 5.52 -3.14 -12.41
N HIS A 62 4.64 -3.33 -11.44
CA HIS A 62 3.42 -2.53 -11.29
C HIS A 62 3.59 -1.41 -10.26
N GLY A 63 4.77 -1.29 -9.66
CA GLY A 63 5.06 -0.26 -8.67
C GLY A 63 4.89 -0.71 -7.22
N LEU A 64 4.82 -2.01 -6.97
CA LEU A 64 4.79 -2.52 -5.59
C LEU A 64 6.20 -2.52 -4.97
#